data_78330b431ad9a7ca1a5aad8312f99edd
#
_entry.id   78330b431ad9a7ca1a5aad8312f99edd
#
_cell.length_a   1.000
_cell.length_b   1.000
_cell.length_c   1.000
_cell.angle_alpha   90.00
_cell.angle_beta   90.00
_cell.angle_gamma   90.00
#
_symmetry.space_group_name_H-M   'P 1'
#
loop_
_entity.id
_entity.type
_entity.pdbx_description
1 polymer ?
#
loop_
_entity_poly.entity_id
_entity_poly.type
_entity_poly.pdbx_seq_one_letter_code
_entity_poly.pdbx_strand_id
1 'polypeptide(L)'
;MMTQMEHRPTNFIRQIIDEDLASGKHTSIATRFPPEPNGYLHIGHAKSICLNFGIANDYQGTCNLRFDDTNPAKEEVEYVESIQRDVQWLGFQWNGEVRYSSDYFDQLHAYAVELINKGLAYVDELSPEQIREYRGTLTQPGKNSPFRDRSVEENLTLFEKMKNGGFKEGEACLRAKIDMASSFMVMRDPVIYRIKFAEHHQTGNKWCIYPMYDFTHCISDALEGITHSICTLEFQDNRRLYDWVLDNITIPCHPRQYEFSRLNLEYAIMSKRKLNLLVTEGIVEGWDDPRMPTVSGLRRRGYTPEAIREFCYRIGVTKQDNTVEMSALESCIREDLNERAPRAMAVLDPLRVVLENMPEGHFEEISIINHPNKPEMGSRLVPFSREIFIDRADFREEANKQYKRLVMGKEVRLRHAYIIKAERVEKDAEGNITTLYCSVDRDTLGKDPADGRKVKGVIHWVSAAHALDAEVRMYDRLFAVANPGAADDFLSTINPQSLRIVEHAKLEPSLQNAQPEFAYQFEREGYFCADSKLSSSDKLVFNLTVALRDTWVG
;
A
#
# COMPACT_ATOMS: atom_id res chain seq x y z
N MET A 1 3.26 16.04 -25.67
CA MET A 1 2.09 15.28 -26.14
C MET A 1 1.05 15.36 -25.05
N MET A 2 -0.03 16.08 -25.28
CA MET A 2 -1.19 16.16 -24.37
C MET A 2 -1.88 14.81 -24.44
N THR A 3 -1.70 13.98 -23.42
CA THR A 3 -2.50 12.78 -23.22
C THR A 3 -3.92 13.22 -22.92
N GLN A 4 -4.86 12.65 -23.68
CA GLN A 4 -6.31 12.83 -23.52
C GLN A 4 -6.67 12.76 -22.03
N MET A 5 -7.29 13.82 -21.52
CA MET A 5 -8.00 13.77 -20.24
C MET A 5 -9.15 12.78 -20.45
N GLU A 6 -8.93 11.52 -20.09
CA GLU A 6 -10.02 10.57 -19.95
C GLU A 6 -11.01 11.17 -18.95
N HIS A 7 -12.27 11.19 -19.33
CA HIS A 7 -13.36 11.74 -18.54
C HIS A 7 -13.49 10.93 -17.25
N ARG A 8 -12.75 11.34 -16.21
CA ARG A 8 -12.81 10.69 -14.89
C ARG A 8 -14.19 10.89 -14.30
N PRO A 9 -14.86 9.85 -13.76
CA PRO A 9 -16.16 10.02 -13.13
C PRO A 9 -16.03 11.02 -11.97
N THR A 10 -16.98 11.93 -11.90
CA THR A 10 -17.06 12.90 -10.82
C THR A 10 -17.45 12.23 -9.51
N ASN A 11 -17.10 12.84 -8.39
CA ASN A 11 -17.54 12.46 -7.05
C ASN A 11 -18.02 13.69 -6.29
N PHE A 12 -18.65 13.50 -5.13
CA PHE A 12 -19.25 14.60 -4.38
C PHE A 12 -18.23 15.68 -3.95
N ILE A 13 -16.96 15.32 -3.69
CA ILE A 13 -15.91 16.29 -3.35
C ILE A 13 -15.58 17.16 -4.57
N ARG A 14 -15.45 16.55 -5.74
CA ARG A 14 -15.21 17.27 -6.99
C ARG A 14 -16.37 18.19 -7.36
N GLN A 15 -17.61 17.76 -7.13
CA GLN A 15 -18.79 18.61 -7.31
C GLN A 15 -18.74 19.85 -6.41
N ILE A 16 -18.38 19.68 -5.13
CA ILE A 16 -18.21 20.80 -4.20
C ILE A 16 -17.11 21.76 -4.69
N ILE A 17 -15.98 21.23 -5.15
CA ILE A 17 -14.87 22.03 -5.67
C ILE A 17 -15.30 22.81 -6.90
N ASP A 18 -16.00 22.17 -7.84
CA ASP A 18 -16.54 22.82 -9.05
C ASP A 18 -17.49 23.96 -8.71
N GLU A 19 -18.38 23.76 -7.73
CA GLU A 19 -19.28 24.79 -7.23
C GLU A 19 -18.54 25.94 -6.54
N ASP A 20 -17.56 25.65 -5.70
CA ASP A 20 -16.74 26.64 -4.99
C ASP A 20 -15.91 27.50 -5.96
N LEU A 21 -15.39 26.92 -7.04
CA LEU A 21 -14.67 27.64 -8.10
C LEU A 21 -15.63 28.47 -8.94
N ALA A 22 -16.77 27.91 -9.35
CA ALA A 22 -17.77 28.60 -10.18
C ALA A 22 -18.40 29.79 -9.45
N SER A 23 -18.60 29.69 -8.14
CA SER A 23 -19.11 30.79 -7.30
C SER A 23 -18.07 31.85 -6.96
N GLY A 24 -16.79 31.62 -7.27
CA GLY A 24 -15.69 32.50 -6.89
C GLY A 24 -15.32 32.46 -5.39
N LYS A 25 -15.82 31.48 -4.66
CA LYS A 25 -15.45 31.28 -3.25
C LYS A 25 -13.96 30.99 -3.10
N HIS A 26 -13.40 30.24 -4.05
CA HIS A 26 -11.98 30.00 -4.18
C HIS A 26 -11.53 30.31 -5.62
N THR A 27 -10.31 30.83 -5.76
CA THR A 27 -9.66 31.08 -7.07
C THR A 27 -8.67 29.99 -7.45
N SER A 28 -8.25 29.18 -6.48
CA SER A 28 -7.36 28.03 -6.61
C SER A 28 -7.69 27.01 -5.54
N ILE A 29 -7.22 25.77 -5.74
CA ILE A 29 -7.45 24.66 -4.81
C ILE A 29 -6.14 24.33 -4.10
N ALA A 30 -6.22 24.21 -2.78
CA ALA A 30 -5.14 23.74 -1.94
C ALA A 30 -5.66 22.64 -1.01
N THR A 31 -5.03 21.49 -1.09
CA THR A 31 -5.27 20.32 -0.24
C THR A 31 -4.02 19.95 0.55
N ARG A 32 -4.11 18.95 1.41
CA ARG A 32 -2.95 18.42 2.14
C ARG A 32 -3.15 16.95 2.49
N PHE A 33 -2.03 16.27 2.64
CA PHE A 33 -1.95 14.95 3.27
C PHE A 33 -1.19 15.12 4.60
N PRO A 34 -1.86 14.92 5.77
CA PRO A 34 -1.30 15.20 7.08
C PRO A 34 -1.06 13.93 7.91
N PRO A 35 -0.11 13.04 7.54
CA PRO A 35 0.11 11.81 8.29
C PRO A 35 0.77 12.07 9.64
N GLU A 36 0.44 11.26 10.66
CA GLU A 36 1.25 11.15 11.86
C GLU A 36 2.52 10.34 11.55
N PRO A 37 3.74 10.80 11.93
CA PRO A 37 4.98 10.06 11.68
C PRO A 37 5.22 8.97 12.73
N ASN A 38 4.26 8.07 12.90
CA ASN A 38 4.22 7.06 13.94
C ASN A 38 4.06 5.62 13.40
N GLY A 39 4.23 5.40 12.10
CA GLY A 39 4.12 4.10 11.46
C GLY A 39 4.21 4.15 9.94
N TYR A 40 4.29 2.98 9.34
CA TYR A 40 4.31 2.82 7.89
C TYR A 40 2.93 3.04 7.28
N LEU A 41 2.89 3.60 6.07
CA LEU A 41 1.66 3.76 5.30
C LEU A 41 1.15 2.41 4.79
N HIS A 42 -0.16 2.26 4.77
CA HIS A 42 -0.85 1.13 4.14
C HIS A 42 -1.74 1.61 2.98
N ILE A 43 -2.35 0.66 2.26
CA ILE A 43 -3.18 0.96 1.08
C ILE A 43 -4.35 1.91 1.39
N GLY A 44 -4.86 1.93 2.61
CA GLY A 44 -5.87 2.91 3.04
C GLY A 44 -5.36 4.35 3.00
N HIS A 45 -4.11 4.57 3.37
CA HIS A 45 -3.45 5.88 3.22
C HIS A 45 -3.21 6.22 1.73
N ALA A 46 -2.89 5.22 0.90
CA ALA A 46 -2.74 5.43 -0.54
C ALA A 46 -4.02 6.00 -1.17
N LYS A 47 -5.21 5.56 -0.75
CA LYS A 47 -6.49 6.15 -1.16
C LYS A 47 -6.57 7.65 -0.84
N SER A 48 -6.19 8.04 0.38
CA SER A 48 -6.18 9.45 0.81
C SER A 48 -5.15 10.28 0.05
N ILE A 49 -3.96 9.73 -0.19
CA ILE A 49 -2.91 10.35 -0.99
C ILE A 49 -3.39 10.58 -2.43
N CYS A 50 -3.89 9.54 -3.08
CA CYS A 50 -4.41 9.63 -4.44
C CYS A 50 -5.54 10.65 -4.57
N LEU A 51 -6.40 10.77 -3.57
CA LEU A 51 -7.49 11.75 -3.57
C LEU A 51 -6.97 13.17 -3.42
N ASN A 52 -6.17 13.47 -2.39
CA ASN A 52 -5.70 14.82 -2.12
C ASN A 52 -4.76 15.34 -3.20
N PHE A 53 -3.75 14.56 -3.57
CA PHE A 53 -2.81 14.91 -4.64
C PHE A 53 -3.46 14.87 -6.02
N GLY A 54 -4.36 13.92 -6.26
CA GLY A 54 -5.10 13.81 -7.51
C GLY A 54 -5.98 15.03 -7.76
N ILE A 55 -6.70 15.51 -6.74
CA ILE A 55 -7.48 16.76 -6.82
C ILE A 55 -6.57 17.93 -7.14
N ALA A 56 -5.46 18.10 -6.40
CA ALA A 56 -4.53 19.18 -6.65
C ALA A 56 -4.04 19.16 -8.11
N ASN A 57 -3.66 18.01 -8.64
CA ASN A 57 -3.20 17.88 -10.02
C ASN A 57 -4.30 18.21 -11.04
N ASP A 58 -5.50 17.68 -10.85
CA ASP A 58 -6.60 17.82 -11.81
C ASP A 58 -7.14 19.27 -11.87
N TYR A 59 -7.08 20.00 -10.76
CA TYR A 59 -7.50 21.40 -10.66
C TYR A 59 -6.34 22.41 -10.75
N GLN A 60 -5.13 21.96 -11.13
CA GLN A 60 -3.93 22.80 -11.21
C GLN A 60 -3.65 23.58 -9.90
N GLY A 61 -4.00 22.96 -8.79
CA GLY A 61 -3.81 23.47 -7.44
C GLY A 61 -2.54 22.92 -6.79
N THR A 62 -2.53 22.95 -5.46
CA THR A 62 -1.40 22.48 -4.66
C THR A 62 -1.85 21.46 -3.61
N CYS A 63 -0.95 20.54 -3.26
CA CYS A 63 -1.12 19.64 -2.12
C CYS A 63 0.12 19.68 -1.23
N ASN A 64 -0.07 19.98 0.04
CA ASN A 64 1.01 19.99 1.02
C ASN A 64 1.19 18.61 1.65
N LEU A 65 2.41 18.25 1.97
CA LEU A 65 2.74 17.17 2.91
C LEU A 65 3.06 17.80 4.26
N ARG A 66 2.23 17.55 5.27
CA ARG A 66 2.43 18.04 6.64
C ARG A 66 2.38 16.89 7.62
N PHE A 67 3.47 16.66 8.32
CA PHE A 67 3.48 15.71 9.42
C PHE A 67 2.76 16.28 10.63
N ASP A 68 1.77 15.52 11.13
CA ASP A 68 1.14 15.82 12.42
C ASP A 68 2.03 15.23 13.53
N ASP A 69 2.98 16.04 13.98
CA ASP A 69 3.97 15.69 14.99
C ASP A 69 3.68 16.34 16.35
N THR A 70 2.42 16.28 16.78
CA THR A 70 1.94 16.82 18.05
C THR A 70 2.18 15.90 19.24
N ASN A 71 2.64 14.68 19.03
CA ASN A 71 2.86 13.68 20.08
C ASN A 71 4.33 13.23 20.17
N PRO A 72 5.16 13.87 21.00
CA PRO A 72 6.60 13.64 21.03
C PRO A 72 7.00 12.20 21.40
N ALA A 73 6.12 11.44 22.04
CA ALA A 73 6.42 10.09 22.51
C ALA A 73 6.29 8.98 21.44
N LYS A 74 5.86 9.31 20.21
CA LYS A 74 5.53 8.31 19.17
C LYS A 74 6.14 8.59 17.80
N GLU A 75 6.91 9.64 17.69
CA GLU A 75 7.37 10.16 16.39
C GLU A 75 8.82 9.73 16.15
N GLU A 76 9.08 9.14 14.98
CA GLU A 76 10.39 8.65 14.58
C GLU A 76 10.76 9.10 13.16
N VAL A 77 12.03 9.46 12.99
CA VAL A 77 12.58 9.92 11.70
C VAL A 77 12.41 8.87 10.60
N GLU A 78 12.54 7.60 10.95
CA GLU A 78 12.34 6.48 10.02
C GLU A 78 10.97 6.54 9.32
N TYR A 79 9.92 6.86 10.08
CA TYR A 79 8.57 6.97 9.49
C TYR A 79 8.42 8.18 8.60
N VAL A 80 9.03 9.30 8.97
CA VAL A 80 9.06 10.52 8.14
C VAL A 80 9.67 10.22 6.77
N GLU A 81 10.82 9.57 6.74
CA GLU A 81 11.51 9.19 5.49
C GLU A 81 10.72 8.17 4.67
N SER A 82 10.15 7.17 5.34
CA SER A 82 9.34 6.14 4.68
C SER A 82 8.08 6.74 4.02
N ILE A 83 7.39 7.63 4.73
CA ILE A 83 6.18 8.30 4.22
C ILE A 83 6.50 9.16 3.00
N GLN A 84 7.58 9.94 3.04
CA GLN A 84 8.01 10.75 1.90
C GLN A 84 8.32 9.87 0.68
N ARG A 85 9.05 8.77 0.88
CA ARG A 85 9.37 7.81 -0.17
C ARG A 85 8.11 7.20 -0.77
N ASP A 86 7.13 6.85 0.05
CA ASP A 86 5.89 6.23 -0.40
C ASP A 86 5.03 7.21 -1.22
N VAL A 87 4.94 8.47 -0.82
CA VAL A 87 4.24 9.52 -1.59
C VAL A 87 4.89 9.71 -2.96
N GLN A 88 6.23 9.81 -2.99
CA GLN A 88 6.99 9.95 -4.25
C GLN A 88 6.86 8.71 -5.12
N TRP A 89 6.94 7.52 -4.53
CA TRP A 89 6.77 6.27 -5.28
C TRP A 89 5.37 6.15 -5.89
N LEU A 90 4.32 6.63 -5.22
CA LEU A 90 2.98 6.69 -5.78
C LEU A 90 2.86 7.69 -6.95
N GLY A 91 3.92 8.43 -7.27
CA GLY A 91 4.00 9.35 -8.40
C GLY A 91 3.56 10.77 -8.08
N PHE A 92 3.54 11.16 -6.82
CA PHE A 92 3.11 12.49 -6.39
C PHE A 92 4.29 13.32 -5.84
N GLN A 93 4.15 14.63 -6.01
CA GLN A 93 5.07 15.62 -5.49
C GLN A 93 4.28 16.65 -4.66
N TRP A 94 4.71 16.91 -3.43
CA TRP A 94 4.10 17.93 -2.58
C TRP A 94 4.57 19.33 -2.95
N ASN A 95 3.81 20.32 -2.50
CA ASN A 95 4.06 21.72 -2.74
C ASN A 95 5.14 22.26 -1.79
N GLY A 96 6.26 22.75 -2.33
CA GLY A 96 7.36 23.33 -1.56
C GLY A 96 8.05 22.33 -0.63
N GLU A 97 8.40 22.80 0.56
CA GLU A 97 9.04 21.98 1.58
C GLU A 97 8.03 21.12 2.35
N VAL A 98 8.53 20.03 2.94
CA VAL A 98 7.76 19.25 3.92
C VAL A 98 7.48 20.14 5.13
N ARG A 99 6.26 20.07 5.64
CA ARG A 99 5.79 20.87 6.77
C ARG A 99 5.55 19.96 7.97
N TYR A 100 5.68 20.56 9.15
CA TYR A 100 5.42 19.90 10.42
C TYR A 100 4.44 20.74 11.24
N SER A 101 3.53 20.11 11.97
CA SER A 101 2.67 20.82 12.91
C SER A 101 3.48 21.58 13.96
N SER A 102 4.65 21.06 14.32
CA SER A 102 5.61 21.71 15.23
C SER A 102 6.20 23.00 14.68
N ASP A 103 6.19 23.25 13.36
CA ASP A 103 6.59 24.53 12.78
C ASP A 103 5.69 25.69 13.26
N TYR A 104 4.47 25.38 13.69
CA TYR A 104 3.44 26.30 14.11
C TYR A 104 3.24 26.37 15.63
N PHE A 105 4.06 25.71 16.44
CA PHE A 105 3.87 25.66 17.90
C PHE A 105 3.83 27.03 18.57
N ASP A 106 4.64 27.99 18.12
CA ASP A 106 4.59 29.35 18.65
C ASP A 106 3.25 30.06 18.32
N GLN A 107 2.73 29.90 17.08
CA GLN A 107 1.44 30.45 16.67
C GLN A 107 0.28 29.73 17.38
N LEU A 108 0.34 28.41 17.50
CA LEU A 108 -0.67 27.62 18.22
C LEU A 108 -0.77 28.06 19.68
N HIS A 109 0.37 28.30 20.34
CA HIS A 109 0.40 28.84 21.69
C HIS A 109 -0.25 30.23 21.75
N ALA A 110 0.04 31.11 20.79
CA ALA A 110 -0.55 32.45 20.73
C ALA A 110 -2.09 32.36 20.53
N TYR A 111 -2.60 31.49 19.70
CA TYR A 111 -4.04 31.29 19.53
C TYR A 111 -4.71 30.68 20.79
N ALA A 112 -4.02 29.81 21.52
CA ALA A 112 -4.52 29.33 22.82
C ALA A 112 -4.65 30.47 23.84
N VAL A 113 -3.66 31.37 23.89
CA VAL A 113 -3.73 32.60 24.72
C VAL A 113 -4.85 33.51 24.26
N GLU A 114 -5.09 33.66 22.97
CA GLU A 114 -6.24 34.41 22.43
C GLU A 114 -7.57 33.84 22.92
N LEU A 115 -7.76 32.52 22.89
CA LEU A 115 -8.99 31.89 23.44
C LEU A 115 -9.15 32.15 24.94
N ILE A 116 -8.07 32.10 25.73
CA ILE A 116 -8.12 32.42 27.15
C ILE A 116 -8.54 33.87 27.35
N ASN A 117 -7.96 34.81 26.61
CA ASN A 117 -8.31 36.23 26.69
C ASN A 117 -9.77 36.54 26.35
N LYS A 118 -10.37 35.74 25.47
CA LYS A 118 -11.79 35.80 25.11
C LYS A 118 -12.70 35.08 26.11
N GLY A 119 -12.17 34.45 27.16
CA GLY A 119 -12.93 33.64 28.09
C GLY A 119 -13.44 32.32 27.51
N LEU A 120 -12.81 31.83 26.44
CA LEU A 120 -13.21 30.64 25.68
C LEU A 120 -12.30 29.45 25.94
N ALA A 121 -11.35 29.55 26.83
CA ALA A 121 -10.51 28.45 27.31
C ALA A 121 -10.17 28.65 28.79
N TYR A 122 -9.96 27.56 29.49
CA TYR A 122 -9.60 27.55 30.90
C TYR A 122 -8.64 26.41 31.24
N VAL A 123 -7.79 26.63 32.23
CA VAL A 123 -6.91 25.59 32.79
C VAL A 123 -7.71 24.75 33.76
N ASP A 124 -7.71 23.44 33.51
CA ASP A 124 -8.41 22.46 34.33
C ASP A 124 -7.40 21.59 35.09
N GLU A 125 -7.56 21.47 36.41
CA GLU A 125 -6.73 20.65 37.27
C GLU A 125 -7.42 19.32 37.67
N LEU A 126 -8.51 18.96 36.99
CA LEU A 126 -9.05 17.60 37.08
C LEU A 126 -8.07 16.61 36.44
N SER A 127 -7.95 15.40 37.03
CA SER A 127 -7.18 14.31 36.42
C SER A 127 -7.84 13.84 35.12
N PRO A 128 -7.09 13.15 34.24
CA PRO A 128 -7.67 12.57 33.02
C PRO A 128 -8.88 11.67 33.28
N GLU A 129 -8.88 10.90 34.38
CA GLU A 129 -9.99 10.05 34.79
C GLU A 129 -11.21 10.88 35.19
N GLN A 130 -11.00 11.93 35.99
CA GLN A 130 -12.07 12.85 36.39
C GLN A 130 -12.66 13.61 35.20
N ILE A 131 -11.84 14.07 34.25
CA ILE A 131 -12.31 14.70 33.00
C ILE A 131 -13.19 13.72 32.21
N ARG A 132 -12.79 12.45 32.13
CA ARG A 132 -13.58 11.41 31.46
C ARG A 132 -14.92 11.17 32.15
N GLU A 133 -14.94 11.12 33.48
CA GLU A 133 -16.17 11.00 34.27
C GLU A 133 -17.08 12.20 34.07
N TYR A 134 -16.55 13.42 34.20
CA TYR A 134 -17.31 14.68 34.05
C TYR A 134 -17.88 14.86 32.66
N ARG A 135 -17.22 14.32 31.62
CA ARG A 135 -17.69 14.40 30.25
C ARG A 135 -19.01 13.66 30.01
N GLY A 136 -19.34 12.68 30.85
CA GLY A 136 -20.57 11.90 30.73
C GLY A 136 -20.52 10.87 29.61
N THR A 137 -21.69 10.50 29.09
CA THR A 137 -21.84 9.47 28.04
C THR A 137 -22.65 10.01 26.85
N LEU A 138 -22.83 9.21 25.82
CA LEU A 138 -23.68 9.57 24.68
C LEU A 138 -25.13 9.86 25.08
N THR A 139 -25.62 9.23 26.14
CA THR A 139 -27.02 9.36 26.63
C THR A 139 -27.16 10.24 27.87
N GLN A 140 -26.05 10.64 28.48
CA GLN A 140 -26.06 11.49 29.68
C GLN A 140 -25.17 12.72 29.42
N PRO A 141 -25.68 13.94 29.74
CA PRO A 141 -24.88 15.16 29.61
C PRO A 141 -23.68 15.13 30.55
N GLY A 142 -22.66 15.92 30.19
CA GLY A 142 -21.52 16.15 31.05
C GLY A 142 -21.82 17.11 32.20
N LYS A 143 -20.86 17.24 33.11
CA LYS A 143 -20.87 18.19 34.24
C LYS A 143 -19.77 19.21 34.04
N ASN A 144 -20.04 20.47 34.42
CA ASN A 144 -19.03 21.51 34.42
C ASN A 144 -17.91 21.17 35.42
N SER A 145 -16.67 21.39 35.01
CA SER A 145 -15.54 21.34 35.92
C SER A 145 -15.65 22.43 36.97
N PRO A 146 -15.23 22.19 38.23
CA PRO A 146 -15.16 23.24 39.24
C PRO A 146 -14.19 24.37 38.88
N PHE A 147 -13.31 24.18 37.93
CA PHE A 147 -12.32 25.14 37.45
C PHE A 147 -12.77 25.93 36.20
N ARG A 148 -13.97 25.64 35.68
CA ARG A 148 -14.47 26.19 34.41
C ARG A 148 -14.66 27.71 34.42
N ASP A 149 -14.97 28.26 35.56
CA ASP A 149 -15.32 29.68 35.70
C ASP A 149 -14.20 30.54 36.33
N ARG A 150 -12.95 30.08 36.25
CA ARG A 150 -11.76 30.87 36.60
C ARG A 150 -11.68 32.16 35.79
N SER A 151 -11.10 33.20 36.37
CA SER A 151 -10.88 34.47 35.66
C SER A 151 -9.86 34.31 34.52
N VAL A 152 -9.90 35.23 33.58
CA VAL A 152 -8.91 35.27 32.46
C VAL A 152 -7.49 35.39 33.02
N GLU A 153 -7.26 36.24 34.00
CA GLU A 153 -5.95 36.49 34.61
C GLU A 153 -5.40 35.22 35.28
N GLU A 154 -6.27 34.50 35.99
CA GLU A 154 -5.90 33.23 36.64
C GLU A 154 -5.55 32.18 35.60
N ASN A 155 -6.34 32.02 34.55
CA ASN A 155 -6.08 31.07 33.47
C ASN A 155 -4.79 31.39 32.71
N LEU A 156 -4.48 32.65 32.42
CA LEU A 156 -3.23 33.07 31.81
C LEU A 156 -2.01 32.71 32.68
N THR A 157 -2.11 32.99 33.99
CA THR A 157 -1.05 32.64 34.94
C THR A 157 -0.81 31.14 35.03
N LEU A 158 -1.88 30.36 35.07
CA LEU A 158 -1.79 28.89 35.13
C LEU A 158 -1.30 28.29 33.82
N PHE A 159 -1.70 28.83 32.67
CA PHE A 159 -1.23 28.36 31.38
C PHE A 159 0.27 28.65 31.19
N GLU A 160 0.74 29.81 31.61
CA GLU A 160 2.17 30.10 31.64
C GLU A 160 2.94 29.19 32.60
N LYS A 161 2.35 28.88 33.77
CA LYS A 161 2.91 27.88 34.70
C LYS A 161 3.00 26.49 34.08
N MET A 162 2.00 26.04 33.30
CA MET A 162 2.04 24.80 32.54
C MET A 162 3.22 24.80 31.54
N LYS A 163 3.37 25.88 30.76
CA LYS A 163 4.44 26.05 29.77
C LYS A 163 5.83 25.98 30.39
N ASN A 164 5.98 26.53 31.60
CA ASN A 164 7.26 26.59 32.32
C ASN A 164 7.54 25.35 33.20
N GLY A 165 6.75 24.28 33.03
CA GLY A 165 6.98 23.01 33.75
C GLY A 165 6.54 23.02 35.22
N GLY A 166 5.67 23.94 35.60
CA GLY A 166 5.19 24.07 36.97
C GLY A 166 4.11 23.07 37.42
N PHE A 167 3.73 22.15 36.53
CA PHE A 167 2.85 21.02 36.80
C PHE A 167 3.45 19.73 36.27
N LYS A 168 3.09 18.60 36.85
CA LYS A 168 3.40 17.27 36.32
C LYS A 168 2.41 16.87 35.23
N GLU A 169 2.77 15.84 34.46
CA GLU A 169 1.85 15.22 33.50
C GLU A 169 0.54 14.78 34.20
N GLY A 170 -0.60 15.13 33.61
CA GLY A 170 -1.93 14.79 34.16
C GLY A 170 -2.42 15.68 35.30
N GLU A 171 -1.62 16.63 35.83
CA GLU A 171 -2.05 17.56 36.91
C GLU A 171 -2.84 18.75 36.37
N ALA A 172 -2.62 19.16 35.13
CA ALA A 172 -3.35 20.25 34.49
C ALA A 172 -3.39 20.07 32.98
N CYS A 173 -4.41 20.65 32.37
CA CYS A 173 -4.57 20.77 30.93
C CYS A 173 -5.30 22.06 30.57
N LEU A 174 -5.25 22.49 29.30
CA LEU A 174 -6.06 23.58 28.80
C LEU A 174 -7.28 23.01 28.08
N ARG A 175 -8.46 23.44 28.41
CA ARG A 175 -9.73 23.02 27.80
C ARG A 175 -10.41 24.20 27.11
N ALA A 176 -11.01 23.94 25.95
CA ALA A 176 -11.94 24.90 25.33
C ALA A 176 -13.23 24.96 26.16
N LYS A 177 -13.77 26.17 26.35
CA LYS A 177 -15.01 26.41 27.07
C LYS A 177 -16.16 26.49 26.07
N ILE A 178 -16.87 25.37 25.87
CA ILE A 178 -17.92 25.25 24.85
C ILE A 178 -19.27 24.90 25.52
N ASP A 179 -19.60 23.61 25.61
CA ASP A 179 -20.89 23.17 26.17
C ASP A 179 -20.80 21.73 26.70
N MET A 180 -20.78 21.57 28.01
CA MET A 180 -20.73 20.25 28.65
C MET A 180 -22.02 19.43 28.47
N ALA A 181 -23.13 20.05 28.05
CA ALA A 181 -24.40 19.38 27.76
C ALA A 181 -24.58 19.02 26.28
N SER A 182 -23.63 19.35 25.43
CA SER A 182 -23.68 19.06 23.98
C SER A 182 -23.98 17.59 23.70
N SER A 183 -24.82 17.33 22.71
CA SER A 183 -25.03 15.97 22.18
C SER A 183 -23.77 15.38 21.50
N PHE A 184 -22.82 16.24 21.09
CA PHE A 184 -21.54 15.85 20.51
C PHE A 184 -20.45 15.82 21.57
N MET A 185 -19.89 14.66 21.83
CA MET A 185 -18.87 14.47 22.86
C MET A 185 -17.63 15.36 22.63
N VAL A 186 -17.26 15.61 21.38
CA VAL A 186 -16.12 16.46 21.00
C VAL A 186 -16.31 17.93 21.39
N MET A 187 -17.55 18.36 21.61
CA MET A 187 -17.90 19.74 22.01
C MET A 187 -18.01 19.94 23.53
N ARG A 188 -17.86 18.86 24.31
CA ARG A 188 -17.93 18.93 25.78
C ARG A 188 -16.61 19.35 26.39
N ASP A 189 -16.29 20.63 26.31
CA ASP A 189 -15.06 21.26 26.76
C ASP A 189 -13.82 20.41 26.49
N PRO A 190 -13.46 20.19 25.20
CA PRO A 190 -12.35 19.32 24.84
C PRO A 190 -11.01 19.85 25.33
N VAL A 191 -10.10 18.95 25.66
CA VAL A 191 -8.70 19.30 25.94
C VAL A 191 -8.04 19.77 24.65
N ILE A 192 -7.42 20.95 24.69
CA ILE A 192 -6.70 21.54 23.54
C ILE A 192 -5.19 21.61 23.74
N TYR A 193 -4.71 21.59 25.01
CA TYR A 193 -3.29 21.46 25.37
C TYR A 193 -3.11 20.48 26.53
N ARG A 194 -2.06 19.67 26.44
CA ARG A 194 -1.63 18.73 27.48
C ARG A 194 -0.18 18.97 27.89
N ILE A 195 0.19 18.51 29.08
CA ILE A 195 1.58 18.48 29.56
C ILE A 195 2.21 17.14 29.18
N LYS A 196 3.39 17.18 28.56
CA LYS A 196 4.18 16.02 28.24
C LYS A 196 5.68 16.32 28.35
N PHE A 197 6.38 15.58 29.19
CA PHE A 197 7.83 15.70 29.34
C PHE A 197 8.51 14.61 28.49
N ALA A 198 8.78 14.96 27.23
CA ALA A 198 9.49 14.11 26.28
C ALA A 198 10.24 14.98 25.28
N GLU A 199 11.38 14.51 24.80
CA GLU A 199 12.10 15.16 23.73
C GLU A 199 11.31 15.03 22.42
N HIS A 200 11.12 16.16 21.72
CA HIS A 200 10.42 16.21 20.45
C HIS A 200 11.42 16.18 19.29
N HIS A 201 11.14 15.36 18.26
CA HIS A 201 12.07 15.13 17.14
C HIS A 201 12.48 16.40 16.37
N GLN A 202 11.66 17.46 16.36
CA GLN A 202 11.96 18.74 15.70
C GLN A 202 12.33 19.84 16.70
N THR A 203 11.63 19.94 17.82
CA THR A 203 11.76 21.07 18.76
C THR A 203 12.58 20.74 19.99
N GLY A 204 13.03 19.49 20.14
CA GLY A 204 13.82 19.06 21.30
C GLY A 204 13.05 19.24 22.61
N ASN A 205 13.68 19.90 23.57
CA ASN A 205 13.11 20.18 24.90
C ASN A 205 12.56 21.59 25.06
N LYS A 206 12.28 22.30 23.94
CA LYS A 206 11.75 23.67 23.98
C LYS A 206 10.37 23.73 24.66
N TRP A 207 9.56 22.71 24.47
CA TRP A 207 8.17 22.64 24.93
C TRP A 207 7.97 21.50 25.92
N CYS A 208 7.13 21.69 26.93
CA CYS A 208 6.57 20.65 27.78
C CYS A 208 5.03 20.65 27.77
N ILE A 209 4.41 21.54 27.00
CA ILE A 209 3.00 21.53 26.67
C ILE A 209 2.84 21.32 25.18
N TYR A 210 1.90 20.49 24.78
CA TYR A 210 1.68 20.12 23.38
C TYR A 210 0.20 20.26 23.04
N PRO A 211 -0.11 20.89 21.89
CA PRO A 211 -1.48 21.02 21.44
C PRO A 211 -2.06 19.65 21.07
N MET A 212 -3.36 19.51 21.26
CA MET A 212 -4.09 18.33 20.81
C MET A 212 -4.39 18.42 19.32
N TYR A 213 -4.60 17.26 18.69
CA TYR A 213 -4.87 17.13 17.26
C TYR A 213 -5.97 18.09 16.77
N ASP A 214 -7.14 18.08 17.41
CA ASP A 214 -8.29 18.88 16.95
C ASP A 214 -8.03 20.39 16.96
N PHE A 215 -7.20 20.86 17.87
CA PHE A 215 -6.79 22.27 17.92
C PHE A 215 -5.72 22.59 16.86
N THR A 216 -4.76 21.69 16.69
CA THR A 216 -3.64 21.89 15.78
C THR A 216 -4.05 21.80 14.32
N HIS A 217 -4.88 20.82 13.99
CA HIS A 217 -5.24 20.46 12.63
C HIS A 217 -5.92 21.62 11.86
N CYS A 218 -6.95 22.21 12.41
CA CYS A 218 -7.67 23.30 11.78
C CYS A 218 -6.81 24.57 11.65
N ILE A 219 -6.01 24.89 12.65
CA ILE A 219 -5.13 26.07 12.63
C ILE A 219 -4.00 25.87 11.61
N SER A 220 -3.38 24.70 11.57
CA SER A 220 -2.35 24.37 10.57
C SER A 220 -2.90 24.47 9.15
N ASP A 221 -4.11 23.94 8.91
CA ASP A 221 -4.79 24.07 7.62
C ASP A 221 -4.98 25.54 7.23
N ALA A 222 -5.44 26.37 8.18
CA ALA A 222 -5.67 27.79 7.94
C ALA A 222 -4.37 28.57 7.70
N LEU A 223 -3.31 28.30 8.46
CA LEU A 223 -1.99 28.91 8.27
C LEU A 223 -1.36 28.56 6.92
N GLU A 224 -1.67 27.37 6.39
CA GLU A 224 -1.19 26.91 5.08
C GLU A 224 -2.08 27.35 3.92
N GLY A 225 -3.21 28.02 4.19
CA GLY A 225 -4.15 28.46 3.15
C GLY A 225 -4.88 27.30 2.45
N ILE A 226 -5.09 26.18 3.16
CA ILE A 226 -5.85 25.05 2.65
C ILE A 226 -7.29 25.48 2.36
N THR A 227 -7.82 25.08 1.22
CA THR A 227 -9.21 25.38 0.82
C THR A 227 -10.16 24.25 1.22
N HIS A 228 -9.76 23.02 0.93
CA HIS A 228 -10.54 21.81 1.17
C HIS A 228 -9.71 20.85 2.02
N SER A 229 -10.12 20.75 3.28
CA SER A 229 -9.53 19.86 4.28
C SER A 229 -10.20 18.50 4.20
N ILE A 230 -9.61 17.57 3.44
CA ILE A 230 -10.22 16.28 3.10
C ILE A 230 -9.68 15.20 4.05
N CYS A 231 -10.58 14.50 4.75
CA CYS A 231 -10.24 13.46 5.71
C CYS A 231 -11.24 12.29 5.68
N THR A 232 -11.03 11.27 6.50
CA THR A 232 -11.93 10.12 6.59
C THR A 232 -13.14 10.38 7.48
N LEU A 233 -14.21 9.59 7.32
CA LEU A 233 -15.48 9.74 8.05
C LEU A 233 -15.36 9.65 9.56
N GLU A 234 -14.30 9.04 10.08
CA GLU A 234 -14.04 8.99 11.53
C GLU A 234 -13.91 10.37 12.18
N PHE A 235 -13.58 11.39 11.40
CA PHE A 235 -13.47 12.79 11.84
C PHE A 235 -14.75 13.63 11.62
N GLN A 236 -15.85 13.02 11.23
CA GLN A 236 -17.08 13.74 10.89
C GLN A 236 -17.60 14.59 12.06
N ASP A 237 -17.62 14.05 13.27
CA ASP A 237 -18.06 14.79 14.45
C ASP A 237 -17.07 15.89 14.84
N ASN A 238 -15.78 15.68 14.57
CA ASN A 238 -14.71 16.62 14.86
C ASN A 238 -14.81 17.91 14.02
N ARG A 239 -15.53 17.90 12.88
CA ARG A 239 -15.76 19.10 12.07
C ARG A 239 -16.37 20.25 12.87
N ARG A 240 -17.25 19.96 13.83
CA ARG A 240 -17.85 20.97 14.70
C ARG A 240 -16.80 21.70 15.53
N LEU A 241 -15.86 20.99 16.07
CA LEU A 241 -14.74 21.56 16.82
C LEU A 241 -13.77 22.32 15.90
N TYR A 242 -13.50 21.76 14.72
CA TYR A 242 -12.71 22.40 13.67
C TYR A 242 -13.26 23.81 13.35
N ASP A 243 -14.56 23.91 13.04
CA ASP A 243 -15.22 25.17 12.74
C ASP A 243 -15.25 26.09 13.98
N TRP A 244 -15.57 25.55 15.16
CA TRP A 244 -15.62 26.33 16.38
C TRP A 244 -14.28 27.01 16.71
N VAL A 245 -13.17 26.31 16.56
CA VAL A 245 -11.83 26.87 16.80
C VAL A 245 -11.57 28.03 15.85
N LEU A 246 -11.76 27.81 14.54
CA LEU A 246 -11.50 28.84 13.53
C LEU A 246 -12.42 30.05 13.63
N ASP A 247 -13.67 29.86 14.05
CA ASP A 247 -14.64 30.93 14.26
C ASP A 247 -14.28 31.83 15.48
N ASN A 248 -13.51 31.33 16.44
CA ASN A 248 -13.21 32.01 17.68
C ASN A 248 -11.77 32.55 17.80
N ILE A 249 -10.94 32.39 16.79
CA ILE A 249 -9.59 32.96 16.74
C ILE A 249 -9.47 33.95 15.58
N THR A 250 -8.47 34.82 15.65
CA THR A 250 -8.19 35.83 14.62
C THR A 250 -7.24 35.22 13.60
N ILE A 251 -7.79 34.51 12.60
CA ILE A 251 -7.02 33.86 11.55
C ILE A 251 -7.59 34.27 10.18
N PRO A 252 -6.72 34.52 9.16
CA PRO A 252 -7.17 35.11 7.88
C PRO A 252 -7.84 34.12 6.93
N CYS A 253 -7.72 32.83 7.15
CA CYS A 253 -8.23 31.78 6.29
C CYS A 253 -9.12 30.83 7.11
N HIS A 254 -10.24 30.44 6.52
CA HIS A 254 -11.17 29.48 7.12
C HIS A 254 -11.39 28.29 6.18
N PRO A 255 -10.50 27.30 6.20
CA PRO A 255 -10.66 26.04 5.45
C PRO A 255 -11.95 25.33 5.86
N ARG A 256 -12.46 24.47 4.99
CA ARG A 256 -13.59 23.63 5.31
C ARG A 256 -13.22 22.15 5.23
N GLN A 257 -13.66 21.40 6.25
CA GLN A 257 -13.44 19.96 6.33
C GLN A 257 -14.52 19.19 5.56
N TYR A 258 -14.08 18.21 4.77
CA TYR A 258 -14.95 17.28 4.04
C TYR A 258 -14.47 15.86 4.31
N GLU A 259 -15.41 14.94 4.53
CA GLU A 259 -15.10 13.57 4.92
C GLU A 259 -15.57 12.58 3.85
N PHE A 260 -14.79 11.52 3.67
CA PHE A 260 -15.08 10.39 2.79
C PHE A 260 -14.85 9.06 3.51
N SER A 261 -15.44 7.98 2.98
CA SER A 261 -15.28 6.64 3.54
C SER A 261 -13.85 6.15 3.45
N ARG A 262 -13.35 5.57 4.53
CA ARG A 262 -12.05 4.89 4.52
C ARG A 262 -12.11 3.62 3.66
N LEU A 263 -10.94 3.14 3.23
CA LEU A 263 -10.82 1.87 2.55
C LEU A 263 -10.82 0.72 3.56
N ASN A 264 -11.79 -0.18 3.43
CA ASN A 264 -11.77 -1.49 4.05
C ASN A 264 -11.55 -2.52 2.93
N LEU A 265 -10.52 -3.33 3.05
CA LEU A 265 -10.14 -4.33 2.05
C LEU A 265 -10.34 -5.72 2.64
N GLU A 266 -10.99 -6.62 1.90
CA GLU A 266 -11.11 -8.02 2.29
C GLU A 266 -9.75 -8.69 2.45
N TYR A 267 -9.69 -9.72 3.27
CA TYR A 267 -8.48 -10.51 3.54
C TYR A 267 -7.27 -9.67 4.02
N ALA A 268 -7.54 -8.47 4.57
CA ALA A 268 -6.51 -7.56 5.05
C ALA A 268 -6.90 -6.91 6.38
N ILE A 269 -5.91 -6.47 7.11
CA ILE A 269 -6.05 -5.69 8.35
C ILE A 269 -5.34 -4.35 8.16
N MET A 270 -6.02 -3.25 8.53
CA MET A 270 -5.47 -1.89 8.45
C MET A 270 -5.13 -1.31 9.82
N SER A 271 -5.48 -2.00 10.92
CA SER A 271 -5.18 -1.57 12.28
C SER A 271 -3.67 -1.64 12.55
N LYS A 272 -3.05 -0.49 12.83
CA LYS A 272 -1.63 -0.40 13.17
C LYS A 272 -1.23 -1.35 14.29
N ARG A 273 -2.04 -1.41 15.36
CA ARG A 273 -1.77 -2.31 16.51
C ARG A 273 -1.73 -3.78 16.08
N LYS A 274 -2.69 -4.20 15.26
CA LYS A 274 -2.75 -5.59 14.76
C LYS A 274 -1.63 -5.87 13.76
N LEU A 275 -1.30 -4.93 12.88
CA LEU A 275 -0.16 -5.07 11.96
C LEU A 275 1.17 -5.17 12.72
N ASN A 276 1.35 -4.36 13.76
CA ASN A 276 2.53 -4.45 14.62
C ASN A 276 2.65 -5.82 15.30
N LEU A 277 1.53 -6.40 15.73
CA LEU A 277 1.52 -7.73 16.34
C LEU A 277 1.99 -8.81 15.36
N LEU A 278 1.61 -8.73 14.08
CA LEU A 278 2.10 -9.65 13.05
C LEU A 278 3.63 -9.62 12.91
N VAL A 279 4.21 -8.42 13.02
CA VAL A 279 5.66 -8.24 12.96
C VAL A 279 6.34 -8.73 14.24
N THR A 280 5.83 -8.34 15.40
CA THR A 280 6.46 -8.69 16.70
C THR A 280 6.36 -10.17 17.03
N GLU A 281 5.29 -10.85 16.61
CA GLU A 281 5.12 -12.31 16.75
C GLU A 281 5.85 -13.11 15.66
N GLY A 282 6.53 -12.45 14.73
CA GLY A 282 7.30 -13.11 13.67
C GLY A 282 6.44 -13.85 12.63
N ILE A 283 5.15 -13.52 12.51
CA ILE A 283 4.24 -14.09 11.50
C ILE A 283 4.60 -13.61 10.12
N VAL A 284 5.07 -12.37 10.03
CA VAL A 284 5.64 -11.75 8.84
C VAL A 284 7.07 -11.32 9.11
N GLU A 285 7.88 -11.21 8.06
CA GLU A 285 9.32 -10.85 8.18
C GLU A 285 9.56 -9.40 8.63
N GLY A 286 8.59 -8.53 8.43
CA GLY A 286 8.67 -7.11 8.78
C GLY A 286 7.53 -6.31 8.16
N TRP A 287 7.60 -5.00 8.30
CA TRP A 287 6.58 -4.09 7.77
C TRP A 287 6.49 -4.06 6.24
N ASP A 288 7.56 -4.47 5.57
CA ASP A 288 7.64 -4.58 4.11
C ASP A 288 7.48 -6.02 3.60
N ASP A 289 7.00 -6.93 4.43
CA ASP A 289 6.66 -8.28 3.98
C ASP A 289 5.64 -8.21 2.84
N PRO A 290 5.87 -8.92 1.72
CA PRO A 290 4.97 -8.90 0.56
C PRO A 290 3.51 -9.31 0.84
N ARG A 291 3.21 -9.89 1.99
CA ARG A 291 1.85 -10.23 2.43
C ARG A 291 1.16 -9.09 3.21
N MET A 292 1.91 -8.06 3.59
CA MET A 292 1.39 -6.92 4.32
C MET A 292 0.69 -5.93 3.38
N PRO A 293 -0.40 -5.26 3.83
CA PRO A 293 -1.09 -4.24 3.04
C PRO A 293 -0.37 -2.88 3.10
N THR A 294 0.84 -2.81 3.61
CA THR A 294 1.66 -1.61 3.63
C THR A 294 2.10 -1.24 2.21
N VAL A 295 2.30 0.04 1.95
CA VAL A 295 2.81 0.51 0.65
C VAL A 295 4.18 -0.12 0.37
N SER A 296 5.06 -0.20 1.37
CA SER A 296 6.37 -0.85 1.25
C SER A 296 6.26 -2.35 0.95
N GLY A 297 5.32 -3.06 1.55
CA GLY A 297 5.05 -4.48 1.27
C GLY A 297 4.53 -4.70 -0.14
N LEU A 298 3.58 -3.90 -0.59
CA LEU A 298 3.03 -3.95 -1.94
C LEU A 298 4.12 -3.66 -2.99
N ARG A 299 4.96 -2.65 -2.76
CA ARG A 299 6.09 -2.32 -3.62
C ARG A 299 7.09 -3.47 -3.71
N ARG A 300 7.52 -4.05 -2.60
CA ARG A 300 8.43 -5.20 -2.56
C ARG A 300 7.83 -6.42 -3.26
N ARG A 301 6.52 -6.58 -3.21
CA ARG A 301 5.79 -7.64 -3.93
C ARG A 301 5.77 -7.43 -5.46
N GLY A 302 6.05 -6.22 -5.94
CA GLY A 302 6.05 -5.89 -7.36
C GLY A 302 4.79 -5.17 -7.84
N TYR A 303 3.93 -4.69 -6.94
CA TYR A 303 2.82 -3.81 -7.31
C TYR A 303 3.37 -2.49 -7.86
N THR A 304 2.72 -1.97 -8.88
CA THR A 304 3.09 -0.70 -9.50
C THR A 304 2.30 0.47 -8.90
N PRO A 305 2.88 1.67 -8.85
CA PRO A 305 2.14 2.84 -8.41
C PRO A 305 0.94 3.14 -9.30
N GLU A 306 1.04 2.86 -10.59
CA GLU A 306 -0.04 3.02 -11.56
C GLU A 306 -1.23 2.12 -11.23
N ALA A 307 -0.98 0.86 -10.89
CA ALA A 307 -2.05 -0.07 -10.51
C ALA A 307 -2.74 0.34 -9.20
N ILE A 308 -1.98 0.84 -8.23
CA ILE A 308 -2.55 1.32 -6.95
C ILE A 308 -3.38 2.58 -7.18
N ARG A 309 -2.90 3.54 -7.99
CA ARG A 309 -3.69 4.73 -8.35
C ARG A 309 -4.98 4.35 -9.07
N GLU A 310 -4.91 3.43 -10.04
CA GLU A 310 -6.07 2.93 -10.77
C GLU A 310 -7.07 2.24 -9.83
N PHE A 311 -6.60 1.41 -8.91
CA PHE A 311 -7.44 0.80 -7.89
C PHE A 311 -8.15 1.85 -7.02
N CYS A 312 -7.41 2.83 -6.49
CA CYS A 312 -7.98 3.91 -5.68
C CYS A 312 -9.02 4.72 -6.46
N TYR A 313 -8.80 4.89 -7.75
CA TYR A 313 -9.73 5.55 -8.64
C TYR A 313 -11.02 4.74 -8.86
N ARG A 314 -10.91 3.44 -9.16
CA ARG A 314 -12.07 2.56 -9.44
C ARG A 314 -12.98 2.38 -8.23
N ILE A 315 -12.44 2.30 -7.04
CA ILE A 315 -13.26 2.17 -5.82
C ILE A 315 -14.05 3.43 -5.49
N GLY A 316 -13.65 4.57 -6.06
CA GLY A 316 -14.36 5.83 -5.94
C GLY A 316 -14.28 6.49 -4.57
N VAL A 317 -15.03 7.60 -4.42
CA VAL A 317 -15.09 8.43 -3.21
C VAL A 317 -16.55 8.58 -2.81
N THR A 318 -16.93 8.01 -1.68
CA THR A 318 -18.30 8.02 -1.15
C THR A 318 -18.31 8.35 0.34
N LYS A 319 -19.51 8.57 0.89
CA LYS A 319 -19.75 8.71 2.34
C LYS A 319 -20.27 7.42 2.99
N GLN A 320 -20.27 6.31 2.26
CA GLN A 320 -20.69 5.02 2.78
C GLN A 320 -19.49 4.11 2.98
N ASP A 321 -19.36 3.55 4.18
CA ASP A 321 -18.33 2.55 4.45
C ASP A 321 -18.65 1.27 3.70
N ASN A 322 -17.75 0.87 2.83
CA ASN A 322 -17.82 -0.34 2.05
C ASN A 322 -16.56 -1.17 2.27
N THR A 323 -16.70 -2.48 2.19
CA THR A 323 -15.57 -3.39 2.07
C THR A 323 -15.33 -3.68 0.60
N VAL A 324 -14.12 -3.48 0.13
CA VAL A 324 -13.70 -3.73 -1.25
C VAL A 324 -13.10 -5.11 -1.35
N GLU A 325 -13.47 -5.86 -2.39
CA GLU A 325 -12.91 -7.18 -2.65
C GLU A 325 -11.41 -7.11 -2.98
N MET A 326 -10.62 -8.02 -2.40
CA MET A 326 -9.19 -8.15 -2.73
C MET A 326 -8.97 -8.40 -4.21
N SER A 327 -9.86 -9.15 -4.86
CA SER A 327 -9.82 -9.41 -6.30
C SER A 327 -9.84 -8.15 -7.16
N ALA A 328 -10.45 -7.06 -6.70
CA ALA A 328 -10.44 -5.78 -7.41
C ALA A 328 -9.03 -5.16 -7.45
N LEU A 329 -8.29 -5.22 -6.34
CA LEU A 329 -6.88 -4.79 -6.30
C LEU A 329 -6.00 -5.68 -7.18
N GLU A 330 -6.16 -7.00 -7.07
CA GLU A 330 -5.41 -7.98 -7.86
C GLU A 330 -5.69 -7.84 -9.37
N SER A 331 -6.92 -7.47 -9.76
CA SER A 331 -7.24 -7.19 -11.16
C SER A 331 -6.53 -5.95 -11.69
N CYS A 332 -6.46 -4.88 -10.92
CA CYS A 332 -5.74 -3.67 -11.33
C CYS A 332 -4.26 -3.95 -11.60
N ILE A 333 -3.60 -4.71 -10.71
CA ILE A 333 -2.18 -5.04 -10.92
C ILE A 333 -2.00 -6.01 -12.09
N ARG A 334 -2.90 -6.96 -12.26
CA ARG A 334 -2.85 -7.92 -13.38
C ARG A 334 -3.00 -7.22 -14.73
N GLU A 335 -3.95 -6.29 -14.82
CA GLU A 335 -4.17 -5.49 -16.03
C GLU A 335 -2.97 -4.61 -16.36
N ASP A 336 -2.42 -3.91 -15.37
CA ASP A 336 -1.25 -3.05 -15.54
C ASP A 336 -0.01 -3.86 -15.98
N LEU A 337 0.27 -4.97 -15.32
CA LEU A 337 1.41 -5.82 -15.67
C LEU A 337 1.23 -6.56 -16.99
N ASN A 338 0.01 -6.88 -17.40
CA ASN A 338 -0.23 -7.44 -18.72
C ASN A 338 0.24 -6.49 -19.84
N GLU A 339 0.11 -5.20 -19.63
CA GLU A 339 0.52 -4.18 -20.58
C GLU A 339 2.01 -3.85 -20.54
N ARG A 340 2.62 -3.86 -19.37
CA ARG A 340 3.99 -3.33 -19.21
C ARG A 340 5.07 -4.38 -18.93
N ALA A 341 4.72 -5.57 -18.42
CA ALA A 341 5.73 -6.54 -18.03
C ALA A 341 6.31 -7.30 -19.24
N PRO A 342 7.63 -7.33 -19.40
CA PRO A 342 8.25 -8.23 -20.38
C PRO A 342 8.00 -9.68 -19.97
N ARG A 343 7.95 -10.56 -20.99
CA ARG A 343 7.78 -12.00 -20.81
C ARG A 343 9.13 -12.65 -20.63
N ALA A 344 9.18 -13.69 -19.82
CA ALA A 344 10.33 -14.55 -19.65
C ALA A 344 9.86 -15.97 -19.32
N MET A 345 10.71 -16.95 -19.52
CA MET A 345 10.41 -18.34 -19.17
C MET A 345 11.12 -18.72 -17.86
N ALA A 346 10.35 -19.32 -16.96
CA ALA A 346 10.82 -19.86 -15.70
C ALA A 346 10.12 -21.18 -15.41
N VAL A 347 10.88 -22.18 -15.03
CA VAL A 347 10.39 -23.51 -14.67
C VAL A 347 10.45 -23.63 -13.16
N LEU A 348 9.29 -23.72 -12.50
CA LEU A 348 9.21 -23.70 -11.05
C LEU A 348 9.47 -25.09 -10.43
N ASP A 349 8.99 -26.15 -11.07
CA ASP A 349 9.23 -27.55 -10.64
C ASP A 349 9.90 -28.32 -11.79
N PRO A 350 11.25 -28.27 -11.89
CA PRO A 350 11.97 -28.74 -13.08
C PRO A 350 11.95 -30.25 -13.23
N LEU A 351 11.56 -30.70 -14.43
CA LEU A 351 11.76 -32.04 -14.95
C LEU A 351 12.79 -31.99 -16.09
N ARG A 352 13.86 -32.73 -15.95
CA ARG A 352 14.90 -32.82 -17.00
C ARG A 352 14.38 -33.54 -18.24
N VAL A 353 14.60 -32.95 -19.40
CA VAL A 353 14.24 -33.52 -20.71
C VAL A 353 15.51 -33.61 -21.58
N VAL A 354 15.74 -34.78 -22.15
CA VAL A 354 16.85 -35.03 -23.10
C VAL A 354 16.26 -35.22 -24.49
N LEU A 355 16.69 -34.40 -25.44
CA LEU A 355 16.32 -34.49 -26.86
C LEU A 355 17.27 -35.42 -27.58
N GLU A 356 16.91 -36.72 -27.69
CA GLU A 356 17.83 -37.79 -28.10
C GLU A 356 18.35 -37.63 -29.51
N ASN A 357 17.58 -37.07 -30.43
CA ASN A 357 17.96 -36.84 -31.81
C ASN A 357 18.65 -35.49 -32.08
N MET A 358 19.00 -34.75 -31.02
CA MET A 358 19.91 -33.61 -31.12
C MET A 358 21.35 -34.03 -30.83
N PRO A 359 22.36 -33.46 -31.53
CA PRO A 359 23.76 -33.76 -31.25
C PRO A 359 24.17 -33.41 -29.81
N GLU A 360 25.15 -34.14 -29.29
CA GLU A 360 25.81 -33.77 -28.04
C GLU A 360 26.44 -32.38 -28.18
N GLY A 361 26.29 -31.54 -27.15
CA GLY A 361 26.79 -30.16 -27.17
C GLY A 361 26.03 -29.23 -28.10
N HIS A 362 24.87 -29.62 -28.65
CA HIS A 362 24.04 -28.74 -29.45
C HIS A 362 23.65 -27.50 -28.68
N PHE A 363 23.90 -26.35 -29.30
CA PHE A 363 23.55 -25.02 -28.78
C PHE A 363 23.11 -24.13 -29.92
N GLU A 364 22.02 -23.40 -29.71
CA GLU A 364 21.57 -22.33 -30.57
C GLU A 364 20.86 -21.23 -29.74
N GLU A 365 20.80 -20.02 -30.27
CA GLU A 365 20.09 -18.93 -29.68
C GLU A 365 18.82 -18.65 -30.46
N ILE A 366 17.68 -18.65 -29.76
CA ILE A 366 16.37 -18.36 -30.32
C ILE A 366 15.99 -16.93 -29.96
N SER A 367 15.71 -16.10 -30.97
CA SER A 367 15.20 -14.75 -30.75
C SER A 367 13.72 -14.79 -30.38
N ILE A 368 13.40 -14.30 -29.20
CA ILE A 368 12.02 -14.27 -28.63
C ILE A 368 11.64 -12.85 -28.30
N ILE A 369 10.45 -12.43 -28.76
CA ILE A 369 9.91 -11.11 -28.44
C ILE A 369 9.66 -10.95 -26.94
N ASN A 370 9.95 -9.76 -26.40
CA ASN A 370 9.77 -9.47 -24.98
C ASN A 370 8.31 -9.23 -24.60
N HIS A 371 7.50 -8.80 -25.55
CA HIS A 371 6.06 -8.57 -25.32
C HIS A 371 5.26 -8.83 -26.62
N PRO A 372 4.14 -9.60 -26.56
CA PRO A 372 3.40 -9.98 -27.77
C PRO A 372 2.77 -8.81 -28.53
N ASN A 373 2.39 -7.75 -27.82
CA ASN A 373 1.66 -6.60 -28.38
C ASN A 373 2.49 -5.32 -28.41
N LYS A 374 3.78 -5.36 -28.03
CA LYS A 374 4.66 -4.17 -27.92
C LYS A 374 6.02 -4.45 -28.57
N PRO A 375 6.08 -4.35 -29.92
CA PRO A 375 7.33 -4.58 -30.65
C PRO A 375 8.48 -3.67 -30.21
N GLU A 376 8.15 -2.47 -29.73
CA GLU A 376 9.11 -1.50 -29.18
C GLU A 376 9.88 -2.00 -27.95
N MET A 377 9.38 -3.01 -27.24
CA MET A 377 10.10 -3.68 -26.15
C MET A 377 11.21 -4.61 -26.64
N GLY A 378 11.32 -4.82 -27.96
CA GLY A 378 12.38 -5.60 -28.57
C GLY A 378 12.24 -7.10 -28.33
N SER A 379 13.39 -7.78 -28.49
CA SER A 379 13.52 -9.23 -28.32
C SER A 379 14.77 -9.56 -27.51
N ARG A 380 14.84 -10.80 -27.04
CA ARG A 380 15.98 -11.36 -26.33
C ARG A 380 16.41 -12.66 -26.97
N LEU A 381 17.68 -13.02 -26.81
CA LEU A 381 18.22 -14.32 -27.25
C LEU A 381 18.10 -15.31 -26.08
N VAL A 382 17.40 -16.41 -26.32
CA VAL A 382 17.21 -17.49 -25.35
C VAL A 382 17.97 -18.71 -25.82
N PRO A 383 18.91 -19.26 -25.04
CA PRO A 383 19.65 -20.43 -25.40
C PRO A 383 18.74 -21.67 -25.43
N PHE A 384 18.93 -22.49 -26.49
CA PHE A 384 18.31 -23.79 -26.62
C PHE A 384 19.42 -24.85 -26.72
N SER A 385 19.30 -25.92 -25.95
CA SER A 385 20.30 -27.00 -25.91
C SER A 385 19.63 -28.38 -25.99
N ARG A 386 20.43 -29.41 -26.18
CA ARG A 386 19.97 -30.82 -26.21
C ARG A 386 19.22 -31.20 -24.93
N GLU A 387 19.63 -30.65 -23.78
CA GLU A 387 18.97 -30.86 -22.50
C GLU A 387 18.24 -29.58 -22.09
N ILE A 388 16.99 -29.74 -21.69
CA ILE A 388 16.13 -28.65 -21.22
C ILE A 388 15.42 -29.06 -19.94
N PHE A 389 14.88 -28.07 -19.23
CA PHE A 389 13.88 -28.28 -18.16
C PHE A 389 12.50 -27.84 -18.63
N ILE A 390 11.49 -28.62 -18.25
CA ILE A 390 10.08 -28.25 -18.34
C ILE A 390 9.46 -28.37 -16.95
N ASP A 391 8.27 -27.79 -16.74
CA ASP A 391 7.55 -28.05 -15.50
C ASP A 391 7.08 -29.49 -15.42
N ARG A 392 7.28 -30.12 -14.27
CA ARG A 392 6.86 -31.50 -14.02
C ARG A 392 5.36 -31.70 -14.27
N ALA A 393 4.54 -30.72 -13.95
CA ALA A 393 3.10 -30.72 -14.19
C ALA A 393 2.73 -30.71 -15.68
N ASP A 394 3.67 -30.37 -16.57
CA ASP A 394 3.45 -30.35 -18.02
C ASP A 394 3.65 -31.70 -18.69
N PHE A 395 4.05 -32.73 -17.95
CA PHE A 395 4.17 -34.10 -18.45
C PHE A 395 3.34 -35.09 -17.64
N ARG A 396 2.67 -36.04 -18.30
CA ARG A 396 2.01 -37.21 -17.73
C ARG A 396 2.24 -38.45 -18.60
N GLU A 397 2.41 -39.59 -17.94
CA GLU A 397 2.47 -40.88 -18.67
C GLU A 397 1.11 -41.21 -19.29
N GLU A 398 0.03 -40.96 -18.55
CA GLU A 398 -1.33 -41.14 -19.01
C GLU A 398 -2.18 -39.88 -18.68
N ALA A 399 -3.04 -39.46 -19.57
CA ALA A 399 -3.91 -38.35 -19.38
C ALA A 399 -5.20 -38.42 -20.21
N ASN A 400 -6.25 -37.78 -19.76
CA ASN A 400 -7.50 -37.63 -20.50
C ASN A 400 -7.37 -36.58 -21.64
N LYS A 401 -8.38 -36.50 -22.51
CA LYS A 401 -8.41 -35.59 -23.66
C LYS A 401 -8.41 -34.09 -23.31
N GLN A 402 -8.67 -33.74 -22.06
CA GLN A 402 -8.67 -32.34 -21.60
C GLN A 402 -7.26 -31.85 -21.26
N TYR A 403 -6.33 -32.75 -20.95
CA TYR A 403 -4.95 -32.43 -20.69
C TYR A 403 -4.21 -32.15 -21.99
N LYS A 404 -4.04 -30.87 -22.31
CA LYS A 404 -3.39 -30.39 -23.57
C LYS A 404 -1.93 -29.99 -23.33
N ARG A 405 -1.17 -30.93 -22.78
CA ARG A 405 0.27 -30.79 -22.53
C ARG A 405 0.96 -32.05 -23.00
N LEU A 406 2.17 -32.32 -22.57
CA LEU A 406 2.94 -33.47 -23.03
C LEU A 406 2.46 -34.78 -22.36
N VAL A 407 2.15 -35.78 -23.19
CA VAL A 407 1.78 -37.12 -22.75
C VAL A 407 2.69 -38.13 -23.43
N MET A 408 2.99 -39.25 -22.77
CA MET A 408 3.80 -40.33 -23.34
C MET A 408 3.32 -40.71 -24.76
N GLY A 409 4.25 -40.78 -25.69
CA GLY A 409 3.98 -41.10 -27.09
C GLY A 409 3.30 -39.99 -27.90
N LYS A 410 3.05 -38.81 -27.31
CA LYS A 410 2.39 -37.68 -27.98
C LYS A 410 3.33 -36.47 -28.07
N GLU A 411 2.92 -35.52 -28.91
CA GLU A 411 3.66 -34.30 -29.20
C GLU A 411 3.12 -33.10 -28.44
N VAL A 412 3.99 -32.12 -28.17
CA VAL A 412 3.68 -30.78 -27.68
C VAL A 412 4.65 -29.77 -28.29
N ARG A 413 4.22 -28.52 -28.44
CA ARG A 413 5.11 -27.42 -28.83
C ARG A 413 5.83 -26.85 -27.62
N LEU A 414 7.14 -26.76 -27.72
CA LEU A 414 7.95 -25.90 -26.86
C LEU A 414 7.75 -24.44 -27.30
N ARG A 415 7.40 -23.59 -26.37
CA ARG A 415 7.07 -22.20 -26.64
C ARG A 415 8.17 -21.48 -27.40
N HIS A 416 7.85 -20.88 -28.53
CA HIS A 416 8.77 -20.21 -29.46
C HIS A 416 9.86 -21.12 -30.07
N ALA A 417 9.78 -22.42 -29.88
CA ALA A 417 10.81 -23.38 -30.33
C ALA A 417 10.21 -24.52 -31.16
N TYR A 418 10.65 -25.71 -30.91
CA TYR A 418 10.31 -26.90 -31.67
C TYR A 418 9.10 -27.66 -31.12
N ILE A 419 8.59 -28.59 -31.94
CA ILE A 419 7.70 -29.66 -31.48
C ILE A 419 8.54 -30.82 -30.98
N ILE A 420 8.18 -31.36 -29.83
CA ILE A 420 8.80 -32.52 -29.22
C ILE A 420 7.78 -33.62 -28.99
N LYS A 421 8.26 -34.88 -28.97
CA LYS A 421 7.45 -36.07 -28.67
C LYS A 421 8.09 -36.85 -27.53
N ALA A 422 7.29 -37.23 -26.53
CA ALA A 422 7.74 -38.04 -25.41
C ALA A 422 7.92 -39.49 -25.83
N GLU A 423 9.11 -40.04 -25.66
CA GLU A 423 9.46 -41.41 -26.12
C GLU A 423 9.59 -42.39 -24.95
N ARG A 424 10.26 -42.00 -23.87
CA ARG A 424 10.47 -42.84 -22.67
C ARG A 424 10.82 -42.01 -21.44
N VAL A 425 10.67 -42.62 -20.29
CA VAL A 425 11.05 -42.03 -18.99
C VAL A 425 12.10 -42.88 -18.28
N GLU A 426 12.88 -42.22 -17.44
CA GLU A 426 13.73 -42.81 -16.43
C GLU A 426 13.17 -42.49 -15.05
N LYS A 427 13.18 -43.47 -14.16
CA LYS A 427 12.61 -43.33 -12.80
C LYS A 427 13.65 -43.69 -11.74
N ASP A 428 13.52 -43.07 -10.57
CA ASP A 428 14.28 -43.45 -9.38
C ASP A 428 13.74 -44.73 -8.72
N ALA A 429 14.36 -45.14 -7.62
CA ALA A 429 13.96 -46.34 -6.88
C ALA A 429 12.55 -46.23 -6.27
N GLU A 430 12.07 -45.01 -6.03
CA GLU A 430 10.75 -44.68 -5.50
C GLU A 430 9.65 -44.57 -6.58
N GLY A 431 10.06 -44.68 -7.85
CA GLY A 431 9.18 -44.63 -9.03
C GLY A 431 8.89 -43.19 -9.53
N ASN A 432 9.58 -42.18 -9.02
CA ASN A 432 9.45 -40.82 -9.51
C ASN A 432 10.23 -40.66 -10.82
N ILE A 433 9.65 -39.91 -11.77
CA ILE A 433 10.31 -39.60 -13.05
C ILE A 433 11.45 -38.62 -12.79
N THR A 434 12.65 -39.00 -13.12
CA THR A 434 13.88 -38.21 -13.02
C THR A 434 14.26 -37.56 -14.33
N THR A 435 14.04 -38.28 -15.45
CA THR A 435 14.39 -37.82 -16.80
C THR A 435 13.33 -38.27 -17.80
N LEU A 436 12.93 -37.34 -18.65
CA LEU A 436 12.09 -37.60 -19.82
C LEU A 436 12.94 -37.53 -21.08
N TYR A 437 12.87 -38.54 -21.90
CA TYR A 437 13.55 -38.60 -23.20
C TYR A 437 12.54 -38.32 -24.30
N CYS A 438 12.87 -37.33 -25.15
CA CYS A 438 12.02 -36.90 -26.26
C CYS A 438 12.78 -36.91 -27.58
N SER A 439 12.04 -37.02 -28.66
CA SER A 439 12.51 -36.65 -30.01
C SER A 439 12.01 -35.23 -30.35
N VAL A 440 12.78 -34.52 -31.16
CA VAL A 440 12.45 -33.18 -31.64
C VAL A 440 12.21 -33.21 -33.15
N ASP A 441 11.16 -32.55 -33.62
CA ASP A 441 10.94 -32.27 -35.02
C ASP A 441 11.71 -31.00 -35.39
N ARG A 442 12.89 -31.19 -36.01
CA ARG A 442 13.87 -30.12 -36.28
C ARG A 442 13.40 -29.09 -37.31
N ASP A 443 12.37 -29.44 -38.08
CA ASP A 443 11.81 -28.55 -39.10
C ASP A 443 10.70 -27.62 -38.58
N THR A 444 10.39 -27.65 -37.28
CA THR A 444 9.27 -26.96 -36.68
C THR A 444 9.65 -25.71 -35.84
N LEU A 445 10.87 -25.21 -35.96
CA LEU A 445 11.27 -24.00 -35.22
C LEU A 445 10.39 -22.82 -35.61
N GLY A 446 9.52 -22.40 -34.68
CA GLY A 446 8.62 -21.28 -34.86
C GLY A 446 7.55 -21.44 -35.96
N LYS A 447 7.37 -22.64 -36.50
CA LYS A 447 6.39 -22.91 -37.56
C LYS A 447 5.68 -24.26 -37.38
N ASP A 448 4.55 -24.41 -38.06
CA ASP A 448 3.79 -25.66 -38.03
C ASP A 448 4.48 -26.79 -38.83
N PRO A 449 4.17 -28.07 -38.52
CA PRO A 449 4.69 -29.21 -39.25
C PRO A 449 4.31 -29.18 -40.74
N ALA A 450 5.26 -29.53 -41.62
CA ALA A 450 5.07 -29.53 -43.08
C ALA A 450 3.99 -30.49 -43.56
N ASP A 451 3.73 -31.57 -42.83
CA ASP A 451 2.71 -32.59 -43.14
C ASP A 451 1.29 -32.18 -42.72
N GLY A 452 1.13 -30.96 -42.14
CA GLY A 452 -0.18 -30.41 -41.76
C GLY A 452 -0.81 -31.02 -40.50
N ARG A 453 -0.10 -31.91 -39.78
CA ARG A 453 -0.60 -32.43 -38.51
C ARG A 453 -0.76 -31.31 -37.48
N LYS A 454 -1.81 -31.38 -36.66
CA LYS A 454 -2.06 -30.40 -35.62
C LYS A 454 -1.54 -30.87 -34.27
N VAL A 455 -0.57 -30.15 -33.72
CA VAL A 455 -0.06 -30.35 -32.36
C VAL A 455 -0.82 -29.41 -31.41
N LYS A 456 -1.42 -29.99 -30.39
CA LYS A 456 -2.20 -29.22 -29.38
C LYS A 456 -1.37 -29.03 -28.13
N GLY A 457 -1.41 -27.80 -27.62
CA GLY A 457 -0.72 -27.43 -26.39
C GLY A 457 0.66 -26.82 -26.67
N VAL A 458 1.02 -25.91 -25.78
CA VAL A 458 2.30 -25.22 -25.75
C VAL A 458 2.78 -25.21 -24.30
N ILE A 459 4.03 -25.60 -24.08
CA ILE A 459 4.67 -25.57 -22.77
C ILE A 459 5.92 -24.70 -22.81
N HIS A 460 6.26 -24.08 -21.67
CA HIS A 460 7.50 -23.32 -21.54
C HIS A 460 8.66 -24.23 -21.09
N TRP A 461 9.85 -23.72 -21.25
CA TRP A 461 11.08 -24.48 -21.06
C TRP A 461 12.28 -23.57 -20.80
N VAL A 462 13.37 -24.10 -20.28
CA VAL A 462 14.67 -23.42 -20.20
C VAL A 462 15.78 -24.40 -20.56
N SER A 463 16.88 -23.89 -21.14
CA SER A 463 18.09 -24.71 -21.43
C SER A 463 18.72 -25.19 -20.12
N ALA A 464 18.94 -26.48 -19.96
CA ALA A 464 19.55 -27.03 -18.76
C ALA A 464 21.00 -26.56 -18.55
N ALA A 465 21.74 -26.35 -19.62
CA ALA A 465 23.14 -25.92 -19.57
C ALA A 465 23.30 -24.43 -19.21
N HIS A 466 22.25 -23.61 -19.39
CA HIS A 466 22.32 -22.15 -19.25
C HIS A 466 21.33 -21.60 -18.24
N ALA A 467 20.45 -22.44 -17.69
CA ALA A 467 19.45 -21.98 -16.71
C ALA A 467 20.09 -21.44 -15.44
N LEU A 468 19.48 -20.40 -14.91
CA LEU A 468 19.83 -19.81 -13.62
C LEU A 468 19.05 -20.50 -12.51
N ASP A 469 19.74 -20.80 -11.41
CA ASP A 469 19.08 -21.26 -10.20
C ASP A 469 18.43 -20.07 -9.48
N ALA A 470 17.22 -20.27 -8.97
CA ALA A 470 16.51 -19.24 -8.23
C ALA A 470 15.61 -19.82 -7.13
N GLU A 471 15.46 -19.05 -6.08
CA GLU A 471 14.37 -19.21 -5.10
C GLU A 471 13.17 -18.41 -5.61
N VAL A 472 11.99 -19.00 -5.61
CA VAL A 472 10.74 -18.31 -5.94
C VAL A 472 9.79 -18.39 -4.77
N ARG A 473 9.35 -17.23 -4.31
CA ARG A 473 8.44 -17.07 -3.20
C ARG A 473 7.01 -16.88 -3.72
N MET A 474 6.21 -17.90 -3.53
CA MET A 474 4.81 -17.95 -3.94
C MET A 474 3.96 -17.37 -2.82
N TYR A 475 3.71 -16.07 -2.88
CA TYR A 475 2.88 -15.37 -1.91
C TYR A 475 1.40 -15.50 -2.26
N ASP A 476 0.57 -15.70 -1.24
CA ASP A 476 -0.88 -15.67 -1.30
C ASP A 476 -1.43 -14.70 -0.25
N ARG A 477 -2.75 -14.61 -0.12
CA ARG A 477 -3.40 -13.78 0.90
C ARG A 477 -2.99 -14.22 2.30
N LEU A 478 -2.66 -13.25 3.16
CA LEU A 478 -2.20 -13.52 4.53
C LEU A 478 -3.30 -14.13 5.40
N PHE A 479 -4.56 -13.76 5.16
CA PHE A 479 -5.71 -14.24 5.91
C PHE A 479 -6.60 -15.14 5.06
N ALA A 480 -7.16 -16.18 5.69
CA ALA A 480 -8.05 -17.15 5.04
C ALA A 480 -9.52 -16.68 4.98
N VAL A 481 -9.87 -15.63 5.73
CA VAL A 481 -11.26 -15.11 5.82
C VAL A 481 -11.36 -13.68 5.29
N ALA A 482 -12.50 -13.34 4.73
CA ALA A 482 -12.71 -12.02 4.14
C ALA A 482 -12.62 -10.87 5.15
N ASN A 483 -13.09 -11.06 6.38
CA ASN A 483 -13.03 -10.05 7.43
C ASN A 483 -12.28 -10.55 8.68
N PRO A 484 -10.94 -10.61 8.62
CA PRO A 484 -10.13 -11.06 9.75
C PRO A 484 -10.22 -10.14 10.97
N GLY A 485 -10.53 -8.85 10.75
CA GLY A 485 -10.67 -7.86 11.80
C GLY A 485 -11.85 -8.07 12.73
N ALA A 486 -12.88 -8.79 12.27
CA ALA A 486 -14.08 -9.11 13.06
C ALA A 486 -13.93 -10.35 13.93
N ALA A 487 -12.90 -11.16 13.74
CA ALA A 487 -12.65 -12.34 14.56
C ALA A 487 -12.20 -11.93 15.97
N ASP A 488 -12.63 -12.68 16.98
CA ASP A 488 -12.19 -12.49 18.38
C ASP A 488 -10.66 -12.64 18.49
N ASP A 489 -10.12 -13.68 17.86
CA ASP A 489 -8.68 -13.84 17.65
C ASP A 489 -8.37 -13.82 16.16
N PHE A 490 -7.92 -12.69 15.66
CA PHE A 490 -7.59 -12.53 14.25
C PHE A 490 -6.37 -13.38 13.81
N LEU A 491 -5.48 -13.74 14.73
CA LEU A 491 -4.33 -14.59 14.42
C LEU A 491 -4.75 -16.01 14.03
N SER A 492 -5.89 -16.48 14.55
CA SER A 492 -6.45 -17.78 14.17
C SER A 492 -6.93 -17.83 12.71
N THR A 493 -7.09 -16.68 12.07
CA THR A 493 -7.56 -16.58 10.68
C THR A 493 -6.42 -16.48 9.65
N ILE A 494 -5.17 -16.61 10.09
CA ILE A 494 -4.00 -16.58 9.20
C ILE A 494 -4.05 -17.78 8.25
N ASN A 495 -3.76 -17.51 6.98
CA ASN A 495 -3.60 -18.53 5.96
C ASN A 495 -2.21 -19.20 6.10
N PRO A 496 -2.14 -20.48 6.52
CA PRO A 496 -0.85 -21.16 6.67
C PRO A 496 -0.14 -21.39 5.33
N GLN A 497 -0.84 -21.27 4.21
CA GLN A 497 -0.30 -21.37 2.86
C GLN A 497 0.02 -19.99 2.25
N SER A 498 0.05 -18.93 3.04
CA SER A 498 0.29 -17.56 2.56
C SER A 498 1.68 -17.35 1.95
N LEU A 499 2.63 -18.24 2.24
CA LEU A 499 3.96 -18.28 1.64
C LEU A 499 4.38 -19.73 1.41
N ARG A 500 4.69 -20.07 0.15
CA ARG A 500 5.36 -21.31 -0.24
C ARG A 500 6.66 -20.96 -0.95
N ILE A 501 7.77 -21.52 -0.50
CA ILE A 501 9.10 -21.30 -1.07
C ILE A 501 9.43 -22.43 -2.05
N VAL A 502 9.78 -22.07 -3.26
CA VAL A 502 10.30 -22.95 -4.30
C VAL A 502 11.80 -22.71 -4.39
N GLU A 503 12.61 -23.67 -3.94
CA GLU A 503 14.07 -23.49 -3.78
C GLU A 503 14.89 -23.74 -5.05
N HIS A 504 14.34 -24.47 -6.02
CA HIS A 504 15.11 -25.01 -7.16
C HIS A 504 14.50 -24.65 -8.53
N ALA A 505 13.89 -23.47 -8.61
CA ALA A 505 13.39 -22.98 -9.89
C ALA A 505 14.54 -22.74 -10.87
N LYS A 506 14.25 -22.93 -12.15
CA LYS A 506 15.20 -22.71 -13.27
C LYS A 506 14.69 -21.59 -14.16
N LEU A 507 15.48 -20.55 -14.29
CA LEU A 507 15.14 -19.35 -15.06
C LEU A 507 15.94 -19.24 -16.34
N GLU A 508 15.37 -18.62 -17.38
CA GLU A 508 16.14 -18.25 -18.56
C GLU A 508 17.20 -17.19 -18.21
N PRO A 509 18.37 -17.17 -18.91
CA PRO A 509 19.49 -16.30 -18.56
C PRO A 509 19.21 -14.80 -18.62
N SER A 510 18.21 -14.34 -19.38
CA SER A 510 17.84 -12.92 -19.47
C SER A 510 17.44 -12.32 -18.11
N LEU A 511 17.07 -13.15 -17.14
CA LEU A 511 16.66 -12.74 -15.80
C LEU A 511 17.83 -12.51 -14.83
N GLN A 512 19.10 -12.76 -15.25
CA GLN A 512 20.29 -12.59 -14.39
C GLN A 512 20.40 -11.18 -13.80
N ASN A 513 20.02 -10.17 -14.56
CA ASN A 513 20.13 -8.77 -14.19
C ASN A 513 18.75 -8.14 -13.92
N ALA A 514 17.77 -8.94 -13.50
CA ALA A 514 16.44 -8.45 -13.16
C ALA A 514 16.54 -7.39 -12.04
N GLN A 515 15.95 -6.23 -12.30
CA GLN A 515 15.95 -5.14 -11.32
C GLN A 515 14.91 -5.41 -10.22
N PRO A 516 15.23 -5.11 -8.97
CA PRO A 516 14.26 -5.23 -7.88
C PRO A 516 12.99 -4.44 -8.17
N GLU A 517 11.86 -4.98 -7.73
CA GLU A 517 10.54 -4.35 -7.85
C GLU A 517 10.03 -4.22 -9.30
N PHE A 518 10.85 -4.54 -10.30
CA PHE A 518 10.43 -4.59 -11.69
C PHE A 518 9.86 -5.97 -12.03
N ALA A 519 8.59 -6.02 -12.43
CA ALA A 519 7.90 -7.28 -12.66
C ALA A 519 8.07 -7.81 -14.09
N TYR A 520 8.15 -9.14 -14.18
CA TYR A 520 8.13 -9.94 -15.40
C TYR A 520 6.91 -10.85 -15.41
N GLN A 521 6.36 -11.14 -16.57
CA GLN A 521 5.48 -12.29 -16.69
C GLN A 521 6.33 -13.55 -16.89
N PHE A 522 6.30 -14.46 -15.92
CA PHE A 522 6.76 -15.82 -16.15
C PHE A 522 5.67 -16.54 -16.94
N GLU A 523 5.95 -16.81 -18.18
CA GLU A 523 4.96 -17.28 -19.14
C GLU A 523 4.23 -18.52 -18.64
N ARG A 524 2.90 -18.47 -18.61
CA ARG A 524 1.97 -19.47 -18.08
C ARG A 524 1.92 -19.60 -16.55
N GLU A 525 2.79 -18.93 -15.82
CA GLU A 525 2.88 -19.04 -14.36
C GLU A 525 2.25 -17.85 -13.62
N GLY A 526 2.64 -16.64 -13.92
CA GLY A 526 2.19 -15.43 -13.23
C GLY A 526 3.10 -14.25 -13.48
N TYR A 527 2.93 -13.21 -12.66
CA TYR A 527 3.80 -12.04 -12.64
C TYR A 527 4.69 -12.10 -11.41
N PHE A 528 5.99 -11.88 -11.62
CA PHE A 528 7.01 -12.01 -10.60
C PHE A 528 7.99 -10.86 -10.67
N CYS A 529 8.54 -10.46 -9.53
CA CYS A 529 9.62 -9.47 -9.47
C CYS A 529 10.77 -9.97 -8.61
N ALA A 530 11.98 -9.50 -8.89
CA ALA A 530 13.13 -9.78 -8.03
C ALA A 530 12.93 -9.10 -6.66
N ASP A 531 13.19 -9.84 -5.59
CA ASP A 531 13.05 -9.32 -4.22
C ASP A 531 14.13 -8.28 -3.93
N SER A 532 13.74 -7.09 -3.46
CA SER A 532 14.64 -5.96 -3.23
C SER A 532 15.62 -6.16 -2.05
N LYS A 533 15.36 -7.14 -1.17
CA LYS A 533 16.20 -7.44 0.01
C LYS A 533 16.96 -8.75 -0.11
N LEU A 534 16.34 -9.75 -0.70
CA LEU A 534 16.84 -11.13 -0.67
C LEU A 534 17.55 -11.53 -1.96
N SER A 535 17.22 -10.87 -3.09
CA SER A 535 17.85 -11.18 -4.37
C SER A 535 19.21 -10.50 -4.50
N SER A 536 20.19 -11.23 -5.02
CA SER A 536 21.53 -10.74 -5.33
C SER A 536 22.04 -11.39 -6.61
N SER A 537 23.22 -10.95 -7.11
CA SER A 537 23.86 -11.59 -8.27
C SER A 537 24.15 -13.08 -8.05
N ASP A 538 24.41 -13.47 -6.81
CA ASP A 538 24.80 -14.85 -6.46
C ASP A 538 23.61 -15.72 -6.03
N LYS A 539 22.50 -15.08 -5.64
CA LYS A 539 21.27 -15.76 -5.24
C LYS A 539 20.06 -14.98 -5.75
N LEU A 540 19.47 -15.46 -6.83
CA LEU A 540 18.25 -14.87 -7.36
C LEU A 540 17.04 -15.29 -6.51
N VAL A 541 16.26 -14.30 -6.08
CA VAL A 541 15.00 -14.50 -5.35
C VAL A 541 13.91 -13.71 -6.03
N PHE A 542 12.83 -14.37 -6.43
CA PHE A 542 11.67 -13.75 -7.06
C PHE A 542 10.43 -13.92 -6.22
N ASN A 543 9.62 -12.87 -6.16
CA ASN A 543 8.34 -12.83 -5.47
C ASN A 543 7.19 -12.94 -6.49
N LEU A 544 6.21 -13.79 -6.22
CA LEU A 544 4.95 -13.76 -6.95
C LEU A 544 4.21 -12.46 -6.62
N THR A 545 4.01 -11.63 -7.63
CA THR A 545 3.20 -10.40 -7.53
C THR A 545 1.72 -10.74 -7.58
N VAL A 546 1.28 -11.39 -8.65
CA VAL A 546 -0.10 -11.83 -8.86
C VAL A 546 -0.14 -12.98 -9.88
N ALA A 547 -1.06 -13.91 -9.71
CA ALA A 547 -1.32 -14.97 -10.68
C ALA A 547 -1.93 -14.41 -11.99
N LEU A 548 -1.84 -15.17 -13.09
CA LEU A 548 -2.43 -14.78 -14.39
C LEU A 548 -3.95 -14.63 -14.34
N ARG A 549 -4.61 -15.32 -13.44
CA ARG A 549 -6.05 -15.25 -13.19
C ARG A 549 -6.31 -15.45 -11.71
N ASP A 550 -7.46 -15.01 -11.22
CA ASP A 550 -7.87 -15.28 -9.86
C ASP A 550 -8.05 -16.81 -9.66
N THR A 551 -7.29 -17.36 -8.73
CA THR A 551 -7.29 -18.78 -8.37
C THR A 551 -7.66 -19.00 -6.90
N TRP A 552 -8.05 -17.93 -6.20
CA TRP A 552 -8.43 -18.01 -4.79
C TRP A 552 -9.69 -18.86 -4.61
N VAL A 553 -9.67 -19.82 -3.73
CA VAL A 553 -10.74 -20.79 -3.43
C VAL A 553 -11.10 -20.72 -1.95
N GLY A 554 -11.08 -19.60 -1.31
CA GLY A 554 -11.58 -19.30 0.01
C GLY A 554 -11.33 -20.34 1.12
#